data_de9f47220f7a6d3dc6d7edff363b449c
#
_entry.id   de9f47220f7a6d3dc6d7edff363b449c
#
_cell.length_a   1.000
_cell.length_b   1.000
_cell.length_c   1.000
_cell.angle_alpha   90.00
_cell.angle_beta   90.00
_cell.angle_gamma   90.00
#
_symmetry.space_group_name_H-M   'P 1'
#
loop_
_entity.id
_entity.type
_entity.pdbx_description
1 polymer ?
#
loop_
_entity_poly.entity_id
_entity_poly.type
_entity_poly.pdbx_seq_one_letter_code
_entity_poly.pdbx_strand_id
1 'polypeptide(L)'
;MPKYIVLIFTFIIIVTGCRETEIQLSENAKIAKDYLEQNEYEVISYQGESDLEITKTELRTMPTQQLWSVQRIEPDEYLNKKIDAILFTIKNHPLDDVFNRGETSVTVWLLDGEVIGGLSSPISKSNDIVGAPYSLNGKTSEEIKGDYSTWLKKWTDKYGD
;
A
#
# COMPACT_ATOMS: atom_id res chain seq x y z
N MET A 1 31.98 -66.82 27.95
CA MET A 1 32.30 -65.59 27.19
C MET A 1 31.03 -64.95 26.74
N PRO A 2 30.54 -63.85 27.33
CA PRO A 2 29.34 -63.20 26.91
C PRO A 2 29.61 -62.21 25.70
N LYS A 3 28.90 -62.39 24.64
CA LYS A 3 28.95 -61.53 23.48
C LYS A 3 28.09 -60.28 23.78
N TYR A 4 28.71 -59.10 23.88
CA TYR A 4 28.01 -57.83 24.01
C TYR A 4 27.50 -57.41 22.59
N ILE A 5 26.18 -57.41 22.40
CA ILE A 5 25.55 -56.83 21.25
C ILE A 5 25.38 -55.32 21.53
N VAL A 6 26.19 -54.49 20.87
CA VAL A 6 26.06 -53.03 20.91
C VAL A 6 24.96 -52.64 19.89
N LEU A 7 23.83 -52.26 20.42
CA LEU A 7 22.70 -51.75 19.62
C LEU A 7 22.93 -50.27 19.39
N ILE A 8 23.41 -49.89 18.19
CA ILE A 8 23.58 -48.49 17.78
C ILE A 8 22.20 -47.98 17.39
N PHE A 9 21.61 -47.16 18.24
CA PHE A 9 20.35 -46.46 17.97
C PHE A 9 20.66 -45.20 17.12
N THR A 10 20.49 -45.31 15.81
CA THR A 10 20.64 -44.16 14.90
C THR A 10 19.44 -43.26 15.06
N PHE A 11 19.62 -42.14 15.76
CA PHE A 11 18.61 -41.09 15.95
C PHE A 11 18.52 -40.27 14.64
N ILE A 12 17.53 -40.56 13.79
CA ILE A 12 17.24 -39.76 12.60
C ILE A 12 16.50 -38.51 13.08
N ILE A 13 17.20 -37.39 13.13
CA ILE A 13 16.59 -36.08 13.35
C ILE A 13 15.91 -35.67 12.03
N ILE A 14 14.59 -35.83 11.96
CA ILE A 14 13.80 -35.26 10.91
C ILE A 14 13.68 -33.76 11.18
N VAL A 15 14.53 -32.96 10.55
CA VAL A 15 14.39 -31.52 10.51
C VAL A 15 13.22 -31.22 9.57
N THR A 16 12.01 -31.15 10.12
CA THR A 16 10.86 -30.53 9.42
C THR A 16 11.13 -29.03 9.38
N GLY A 17 11.85 -28.59 8.35
CA GLY A 17 11.95 -27.17 8.03
C GLY A 17 10.55 -26.68 7.72
N CYS A 18 10.05 -25.71 8.51
CA CYS A 18 8.96 -24.86 8.08
C CYS A 18 9.42 -24.22 6.77
N ARG A 19 8.84 -24.63 5.64
CA ARG A 19 8.89 -23.84 4.41
C ARG A 19 8.01 -22.63 4.69
N GLU A 20 8.59 -21.52 5.08
CA GLU A 20 7.99 -20.24 4.81
C GLU A 20 7.77 -20.21 3.31
N THR A 21 6.52 -20.16 2.89
CA THR A 21 6.17 -19.95 1.49
C THR A 21 6.61 -18.51 1.21
N GLU A 22 7.80 -18.33 0.62
CA GLU A 22 8.20 -17.03 0.10
C GLU A 22 7.07 -16.56 -0.83
N ILE A 23 6.36 -15.50 -0.43
CA ILE A 23 5.35 -14.87 -1.26
C ILE A 23 6.10 -14.31 -2.47
N GLN A 24 5.93 -14.94 -3.62
CA GLN A 24 6.56 -14.48 -4.85
C GLN A 24 5.83 -13.21 -5.30
N LEU A 25 6.49 -12.06 -5.13
CA LEU A 25 5.98 -10.77 -5.58
C LEU A 25 5.86 -10.75 -7.11
N SER A 26 4.78 -10.15 -7.61
CA SER A 26 4.64 -9.81 -9.03
C SER A 26 5.71 -8.79 -9.45
N GLU A 27 5.87 -8.56 -10.76
CA GLU A 27 6.79 -7.54 -11.26
C GLU A 27 6.41 -6.14 -10.73
N ASN A 28 5.12 -5.79 -10.79
CA ASN A 28 4.62 -4.52 -10.27
C ASN A 28 4.80 -4.39 -8.76
N ALA A 29 4.61 -5.48 -8.00
CA ALA A 29 4.86 -5.47 -6.56
C ALA A 29 6.34 -5.26 -6.22
N LYS A 30 7.27 -5.76 -7.04
CA LYS A 30 8.71 -5.47 -6.88
C LYS A 30 9.02 -4.00 -7.15
N ILE A 31 8.50 -3.44 -8.27
CA ILE A 31 8.68 -2.02 -8.60
C ILE A 31 8.14 -1.13 -7.48
N ALA A 32 6.94 -1.44 -6.96
CA ALA A 32 6.33 -0.69 -5.86
C ALA A 32 7.17 -0.78 -4.58
N LYS A 33 7.70 -1.97 -4.25
CA LYS A 33 8.57 -2.19 -3.10
C LYS A 33 9.86 -1.38 -3.25
N ASP A 34 10.53 -1.48 -4.39
CA ASP A 34 11.77 -0.76 -4.66
C ASP A 34 11.56 0.76 -4.57
N TYR A 35 10.42 1.26 -5.05
CA TYR A 35 10.03 2.66 -4.90
C TYR A 35 9.91 3.07 -3.44
N LEU A 36 9.25 2.27 -2.59
CA LEU A 36 9.11 2.56 -1.17
C LEU A 36 10.47 2.57 -0.45
N GLU A 37 11.34 1.59 -0.74
CA GLU A 37 12.67 1.50 -0.14
C GLU A 37 13.60 2.65 -0.60
N GLN A 38 13.51 3.10 -1.86
CA GLN A 38 14.22 4.29 -2.36
C GLN A 38 13.75 5.59 -1.68
N ASN A 39 12.53 5.62 -1.17
CA ASN A 39 11.99 6.73 -0.35
C ASN A 39 12.23 6.54 1.16
N GLU A 40 13.19 5.67 1.55
CA GLU A 40 13.63 5.42 2.91
C GLU A 40 12.57 4.76 3.82
N TYR A 41 11.51 4.18 3.25
CA TYR A 41 10.54 3.39 3.99
C TYR A 41 11.01 1.95 4.15
N GLU A 42 10.76 1.37 5.31
CA GLU A 42 11.01 -0.07 5.58
C GLU A 42 9.75 -0.87 5.24
N VAL A 43 9.81 -1.74 4.23
CA VAL A 43 8.70 -2.61 3.86
C VAL A 43 8.62 -3.80 4.82
N ILE A 44 7.54 -3.86 5.62
CA ILE A 44 7.32 -4.90 6.64
C ILE A 44 6.61 -6.11 6.04
N SER A 45 5.55 -5.87 5.26
CA SER A 45 4.81 -6.96 4.63
C SER A 45 4.08 -6.51 3.37
N TYR A 46 3.99 -7.43 2.42
CA TYR A 46 3.13 -7.33 1.25
C TYR A 46 1.72 -7.84 1.62
N GLN A 47 0.70 -7.06 1.30
CA GLN A 47 -0.69 -7.33 1.67
C GLN A 47 -1.55 -7.76 0.47
N GLY A 48 -1.01 -7.67 -0.74
CA GLY A 48 -1.70 -8.04 -1.96
C GLY A 48 -1.75 -6.94 -3.01
N GLU A 49 -2.42 -7.23 -4.10
CA GLU A 49 -2.62 -6.30 -5.21
C GLU A 49 -4.04 -6.40 -5.75
N SER A 50 -4.51 -5.32 -6.32
CA SER A 50 -5.82 -5.19 -6.97
C SER A 50 -5.73 -4.23 -8.13
N ASP A 51 -6.77 -4.21 -8.95
CA ASP A 51 -6.91 -3.26 -10.04
C ASP A 51 -7.80 -2.10 -9.61
N LEU A 52 -7.45 -0.90 -10.03
CA LEU A 52 -8.25 0.30 -9.92
C LEU A 52 -8.49 0.85 -11.33
N GLU A 53 -9.73 1.01 -11.70
CA GLU A 53 -10.12 1.72 -12.92
C GLU A 53 -11.04 2.89 -12.53
N ILE A 54 -10.78 4.06 -13.08
CA ILE A 54 -11.53 5.28 -12.74
C ILE A 54 -12.19 5.82 -13.99
N THR A 55 -13.48 5.95 -13.94
CA THR A 55 -14.29 6.55 -15.00
C THR A 55 -14.57 8.03 -14.70
N LYS A 56 -14.92 8.81 -15.74
CA LYS A 56 -15.33 10.20 -15.56
C LYS A 56 -16.52 10.33 -14.58
N THR A 57 -17.42 9.35 -14.57
CA THR A 57 -18.60 9.36 -13.68
C THR A 57 -18.18 9.19 -12.21
N GLU A 58 -17.18 8.37 -11.93
CA GLU A 58 -16.70 8.14 -10.56
C GLU A 58 -16.00 9.37 -9.99
N LEU A 59 -15.40 10.23 -10.82
CA LEU A 59 -14.81 11.49 -10.35
C LEU A 59 -15.83 12.41 -9.65
N ARG A 60 -17.13 12.20 -9.85
CA ARG A 60 -18.20 12.94 -9.18
C ARG A 60 -18.53 12.42 -7.79
N THR A 61 -18.04 11.22 -7.43
CA THR A 61 -18.34 10.60 -6.16
C THR A 61 -17.36 11.05 -5.07
N MET A 62 -17.86 11.21 -3.86
CA MET A 62 -17.02 11.64 -2.72
C MET A 62 -15.80 10.74 -2.50
N PRO A 63 -15.89 9.38 -2.51
CA PRO A 63 -14.71 8.54 -2.32
C PRO A 63 -13.61 8.85 -3.33
N THR A 64 -13.96 8.97 -4.62
CA THR A 64 -12.98 9.25 -5.68
C THR A 64 -12.43 10.67 -5.57
N GLN A 65 -13.24 11.65 -5.20
CA GLN A 65 -12.78 13.01 -4.93
C GLN A 65 -11.74 13.02 -3.79
N GLN A 66 -11.98 12.31 -2.71
CA GLN A 66 -11.04 12.20 -1.60
C GLN A 66 -9.72 11.54 -2.03
N LEU A 67 -9.78 10.46 -2.82
CA LEU A 67 -8.59 9.78 -3.33
C LEU A 67 -7.73 10.73 -4.19
N TRP A 68 -8.35 11.53 -5.05
CA TRP A 68 -7.65 12.47 -5.93
C TRP A 68 -7.23 13.77 -5.24
N SER A 69 -7.88 14.16 -4.16
CA SER A 69 -7.49 15.35 -3.39
C SER A 69 -6.08 15.24 -2.81
N VAL A 70 -5.59 14.03 -2.59
CA VAL A 70 -4.25 13.76 -2.07
C VAL A 70 -3.25 13.33 -3.15
N GLN A 71 -3.61 13.42 -4.44
CA GLN A 71 -2.69 13.16 -5.55
C GLN A 71 -2.10 14.47 -6.09
N ARG A 72 -0.82 14.43 -6.53
CA ARG A 72 -0.17 15.55 -7.21
C ARG A 72 -0.45 15.62 -8.69
N ILE A 73 -0.90 14.51 -9.26
CA ILE A 73 -1.29 14.37 -10.66
C ILE A 73 -2.78 14.62 -10.84
N GLU A 74 -3.22 14.87 -12.06
CA GLU A 74 -4.63 15.02 -12.43
C GLU A 74 -5.15 13.72 -13.04
N PRO A 75 -6.46 13.38 -12.88
CA PRO A 75 -6.98 12.10 -13.33
C PRO A 75 -7.15 11.97 -14.85
N ASP A 76 -7.13 13.05 -15.61
CA ASP A 76 -7.51 13.06 -17.03
C ASP A 76 -6.74 12.05 -17.88
N GLU A 77 -5.45 11.87 -17.59
CA GLU A 77 -4.58 10.95 -18.33
C GLU A 77 -4.75 9.48 -17.90
N TYR A 78 -5.46 9.24 -16.80
CA TYR A 78 -5.63 7.93 -16.17
C TYR A 78 -7.04 7.37 -16.31
N LEU A 79 -7.98 8.14 -16.89
CA LEU A 79 -9.36 7.71 -17.06
C LEU A 79 -9.47 6.47 -17.95
N ASN A 80 -10.29 5.51 -17.51
CA ASN A 80 -10.54 4.22 -18.16
C ASN A 80 -9.27 3.40 -18.41
N LYS A 81 -8.21 3.67 -17.64
CA LYS A 81 -7.01 2.84 -17.63
C LYS A 81 -7.01 1.94 -16.41
N LYS A 82 -6.45 0.74 -16.59
CA LYS A 82 -6.24 -0.20 -15.50
C LYS A 82 -4.99 0.23 -14.74
N ILE A 83 -5.18 0.68 -13.51
CA ILE A 83 -4.11 1.07 -12.58
C ILE A 83 -3.90 -0.10 -11.62
N ASP A 84 -2.68 -0.60 -11.51
CA ASP A 84 -2.35 -1.61 -10.52
C ASP A 84 -2.15 -0.94 -9.16
N ALA A 85 -2.85 -1.44 -8.14
CA ALA A 85 -2.83 -0.94 -6.77
C ALA A 85 -2.19 -1.98 -5.85
N ILE A 86 -0.98 -1.72 -5.37
CA ILE A 86 -0.17 -2.66 -4.59
C ILE A 86 -0.13 -2.22 -3.13
N LEU A 87 -0.58 -3.08 -2.24
CA LEU A 87 -0.74 -2.80 -0.82
C LEU A 87 0.42 -3.36 0.01
N PHE A 88 1.02 -2.50 0.84
CA PHE A 88 2.07 -2.86 1.80
C PHE A 88 1.77 -2.30 3.20
N THR A 89 2.38 -2.93 4.20
CA THR A 89 2.63 -2.32 5.51
C THR A 89 4.08 -1.89 5.56
N ILE A 90 4.33 -0.66 6.00
CA ILE A 90 5.66 -0.05 6.06
C ILE A 90 5.93 0.60 7.41
N LYS A 91 7.21 0.90 7.68
CA LYS A 91 7.70 1.77 8.77
C LYS A 91 8.50 2.95 8.22
N ASN A 92 8.91 3.81 9.13
CA ASN A 92 9.60 5.07 8.86
C ASN A 92 8.73 6.08 8.08
N HIS A 93 7.41 5.95 8.22
CA HIS A 93 6.45 6.82 7.55
C HIS A 93 5.91 7.89 8.51
N PRO A 94 5.60 9.12 8.04
CA PRO A 94 5.09 10.21 8.90
C PRO A 94 3.81 9.87 9.68
N LEU A 95 3.05 8.85 9.26
CA LEU A 95 1.81 8.44 9.91
C LEU A 95 1.98 7.32 10.95
N ASP A 96 3.19 6.81 11.17
CA ASP A 96 3.44 5.66 12.05
C ASP A 96 2.95 5.89 13.49
N ASP A 97 3.05 7.12 13.97
CA ASP A 97 2.71 7.47 15.36
C ASP A 97 1.27 7.97 15.53
N VAL A 98 0.48 8.13 14.46
CA VAL A 98 -0.88 8.69 14.54
C VAL A 98 -1.77 7.90 15.50
N PHE A 99 -1.66 6.56 15.51
CA PHE A 99 -2.34 5.70 16.49
C PHE A 99 -1.35 4.91 17.37
N ASN A 100 -0.12 5.39 17.51
CA ASN A 100 0.96 4.75 18.30
C ASN A 100 1.18 3.28 17.89
N ARG A 101 1.17 3.00 16.56
CA ARG A 101 1.35 1.65 16.02
C ARG A 101 2.75 1.40 15.50
N GLY A 102 3.46 2.47 15.14
CA GLY A 102 4.77 2.39 14.50
C GLY A 102 4.74 1.78 13.11
N GLU A 103 3.58 1.76 12.46
CA GLU A 103 3.38 1.17 11.14
C GLU A 103 2.27 1.90 10.37
N THR A 104 2.45 1.99 9.06
CA THR A 104 1.50 2.63 8.13
C THR A 104 1.13 1.66 7.01
N SER A 105 -0.14 1.66 6.62
CA SER A 105 -0.62 0.99 5.41
C SER A 105 -0.44 1.93 4.22
N VAL A 106 0.16 1.44 3.14
CA VAL A 106 0.32 2.19 1.89
C VAL A 106 -0.19 1.40 0.71
N THR A 107 -0.81 2.10 -0.24
CA THR A 107 -1.20 1.55 -1.54
C THR A 107 -0.45 2.33 -2.61
N VAL A 108 0.47 1.68 -3.31
CA VAL A 108 1.21 2.27 -4.44
C VAL A 108 0.44 2.01 -5.73
N TRP A 109 0.24 3.05 -6.53
CA TRP A 109 -0.43 2.97 -7.82
C TRP A 109 0.57 2.96 -8.95
N LEU A 110 0.44 1.97 -9.83
CA LEU A 110 1.27 1.86 -11.04
C LEU A 110 0.40 1.86 -12.30
N LEU A 111 0.91 2.47 -13.34
CA LEU A 111 0.39 2.35 -14.69
C LEU A 111 1.55 1.98 -15.61
N ASP A 112 1.40 0.88 -16.37
CA ASP A 112 2.41 0.37 -17.31
C ASP A 112 3.81 0.20 -16.66
N GLY A 113 3.85 -0.21 -15.37
CA GLY A 113 5.08 -0.41 -14.61
C GLY A 113 5.73 0.87 -14.05
N GLU A 114 5.09 2.02 -14.17
CA GLU A 114 5.55 3.28 -13.59
C GLU A 114 4.69 3.67 -12.37
N VAL A 115 5.34 4.09 -11.27
CA VAL A 115 4.62 4.61 -10.08
C VAL A 115 4.05 5.97 -10.40
N ILE A 116 2.72 6.08 -10.36
CA ILE A 116 1.99 7.31 -10.66
C ILE A 116 1.48 8.03 -9.41
N GLY A 117 1.44 7.36 -8.26
CA GLY A 117 0.94 7.92 -7.02
C GLY A 117 0.56 6.84 -6.02
N GLY A 118 -0.40 7.14 -5.16
CA GLY A 118 -0.90 6.20 -4.17
C GLY A 118 -1.44 6.87 -2.92
N LEU A 119 -1.72 6.07 -1.93
CA LEU A 119 -2.36 6.45 -0.69
C LEU A 119 -1.59 5.91 0.50
N SER A 120 -1.72 6.58 1.62
CA SER A 120 -1.33 6.04 2.92
C SER A 120 -2.45 6.25 3.95
N SER A 121 -2.47 5.38 4.94
CA SER A 121 -3.34 5.50 6.10
C SER A 121 -2.68 4.89 7.33
N PRO A 122 -2.86 5.51 8.52
CA PRO A 122 -2.33 4.94 9.76
C PRO A 122 -3.06 3.64 10.09
N ILE A 123 -2.31 2.66 10.61
CA ILE A 123 -2.91 1.39 11.05
C ILE A 123 -3.56 1.56 12.42
N SER A 124 -4.81 1.11 12.55
CA SER A 124 -5.56 1.11 13.81
C SER A 124 -5.83 -0.31 14.33
N LYS A 125 -5.91 -0.48 15.65
CA LYS A 125 -6.21 -1.79 16.31
C LYS A 125 -7.70 -2.08 16.45
N SER A 126 -8.51 -1.06 16.40
CA SER A 126 -9.93 -1.15 16.73
C SER A 126 -10.74 -0.42 15.66
N ASN A 127 -12.05 -0.36 15.86
CA ASN A 127 -12.99 0.35 15.00
C ASN A 127 -12.77 1.88 14.94
N ASP A 128 -11.55 2.35 15.11
CA ASP A 128 -11.22 3.75 14.92
C ASP A 128 -11.56 4.12 13.48
N ILE A 129 -12.29 5.21 13.33
CA ILE A 129 -12.62 5.73 12.02
C ILE A 129 -11.32 6.25 11.41
N VAL A 130 -10.80 5.52 10.44
CA VAL A 130 -9.74 6.05 9.57
C VAL A 130 -10.39 7.18 8.78
N GLY A 131 -9.90 8.40 8.95
CA GLY A 131 -10.42 9.59 8.26
C GLY A 131 -10.18 9.56 6.76
N ALA A 132 -10.15 10.76 6.14
CA ALA A 132 -9.76 10.88 4.73
C ALA A 132 -8.37 10.29 4.49
N PRO A 133 -8.09 9.75 3.30
CA PRO A 133 -6.78 9.22 2.96
C PRO A 133 -5.72 10.33 2.98
N TYR A 134 -4.48 9.91 3.16
CA TYR A 134 -3.30 10.74 2.96
C TYR A 134 -2.64 10.37 1.63
N SER A 135 -1.82 11.25 1.10
CA SER A 135 -0.96 10.92 -0.04
C SER A 135 0.03 9.81 0.32
N LEU A 136 0.69 9.23 -0.68
CA LEU A 136 1.67 8.17 -0.49
C LEU A 136 2.80 8.55 0.51
N ASN A 137 3.09 9.84 0.67
CA ASN A 137 4.08 10.36 1.62
C ASN A 137 3.47 11.08 2.84
N GLY A 138 2.24 10.73 3.21
CA GLY A 138 1.60 11.16 4.46
C GLY A 138 1.03 12.58 4.49
N LYS A 139 0.87 13.24 3.34
CA LYS A 139 0.32 14.61 3.28
C LYS A 139 -1.19 14.61 3.17
N THR A 140 -1.82 15.59 3.81
CA THR A 140 -3.26 15.86 3.69
C THR A 140 -3.60 16.52 2.34
N SER A 141 -4.89 16.59 2.04
CA SER A 141 -5.36 17.31 0.86
C SER A 141 -5.04 18.80 0.91
N GLU A 142 -5.11 19.43 2.09
CA GLU A 142 -4.77 20.82 2.29
C GLU A 142 -3.28 21.10 2.04
N GLU A 143 -2.40 20.19 2.42
CA GLU A 143 -0.95 20.30 2.17
C GLU A 143 -0.60 20.18 0.68
N ILE A 144 -1.45 19.51 -0.12
CA ILE A 144 -1.21 19.27 -1.54
C ILE A 144 -1.97 20.27 -2.42
N LYS A 145 -3.23 20.50 -2.13
CA LYS A 145 -4.15 21.31 -2.96
C LYS A 145 -4.38 22.72 -2.40
N GLY A 146 -3.96 23.01 -1.17
CA GLY A 146 -4.31 24.21 -0.45
C GLY A 146 -5.71 24.13 0.15
N ASP A 147 -6.49 25.23 0.09
CA ASP A 147 -7.85 25.23 0.60
C ASP A 147 -8.73 24.20 -0.10
N TYR A 148 -9.18 23.20 0.68
CA TYR A 148 -9.97 22.08 0.17
C TYR A 148 -11.28 22.52 -0.50
N SER A 149 -11.98 23.52 0.07
CA SER A 149 -13.24 24.00 -0.47
C SER A 149 -13.07 24.64 -1.85
N THR A 150 -12.00 25.40 -2.02
CA THR A 150 -11.63 26.01 -3.30
C THR A 150 -11.23 24.95 -4.33
N TRP A 151 -10.46 23.94 -3.93
CA TRP A 151 -10.11 22.83 -4.78
C TRP A 151 -11.36 22.04 -5.19
N LEU A 152 -12.22 21.68 -4.23
CA LEU A 152 -13.46 20.92 -4.50
C LEU A 152 -14.39 21.65 -5.47
N LYS A 153 -14.50 22.98 -5.34
CA LYS A 153 -15.29 23.77 -6.30
C LYS A 153 -14.72 23.65 -7.71
N LYS A 154 -13.42 23.82 -7.89
CA LYS A 154 -12.78 23.68 -9.21
C LYS A 154 -12.94 22.27 -9.77
N TRP A 155 -12.83 21.25 -8.90
CA TRP A 155 -13.05 19.86 -9.26
C TRP A 155 -14.48 19.63 -9.76
N THR A 156 -15.47 20.13 -9.02
CA THR A 156 -16.89 20.02 -9.39
C THR A 156 -17.19 20.80 -10.69
N ASP A 157 -16.62 21.98 -10.86
CA ASP A 157 -16.76 22.77 -12.11
C ASP A 157 -16.14 22.01 -13.32
N LYS A 158 -15.07 21.22 -13.10
CA LYS A 158 -14.38 20.47 -14.16
C LYS A 158 -15.05 19.12 -14.50
N TYR A 159 -15.53 18.40 -13.49
CA TYR A 159 -15.99 17.01 -13.65
C TYR A 159 -17.47 16.82 -13.31
N GLY A 160 -18.16 17.83 -12.81
CA GLY A 160 -19.51 17.73 -12.28
C GLY A 160 -20.64 17.60 -13.31
N ASP A 161 -20.40 17.86 -14.59
CA ASP A 161 -21.41 17.82 -15.68
C ASP A 161 -21.35 16.49 -16.48
#